data_f6c4d1f4bb2f5b145eba711c1e3e7f26
#
_entry.id   f6c4d1f4bb2f5b145eba711c1e3e7f26
#
_cell.length_a   1.000
_cell.length_b   1.000
_cell.length_c   1.000
_cell.angle_alpha   90.00
_cell.angle_beta   90.00
_cell.angle_gamma   90.00
#
_symmetry.space_group_name_H-M   'P 1'
#
loop_
_entity.id
_entity.type
_entity.pdbx_description
1 polymer ?
#
loop_
_entity_poly.entity_id
_entity_poly.type
_entity_poly.pdbx_seq_one_letter_code
_entity_poly.pdbx_strand_id
1 'polypeptide(L)'
;MGRFKYLVDSPALIEIFKEKYHIPQEVSLRYCPPEGIAFDREMGEVVIPKIAFIEGGMTLPMGRITRGYLRNHSRLCPHQCAPNLFRILGPIDALNQHLGLGLTWLDVVHLYEGYKQKGAGFYLKSRFEVVKLISCLSKSNKGMKDDYLIASGPWHDGLPYPTQLGELGGIP
;
A
#
# COMPACT_ATOMS: atom_id res chain seq x y z
N MET A 1 16.62 -9.34 -8.41
CA MET A 1 15.63 -10.32 -7.89
C MET A 1 15.08 -9.78 -6.59
N GLY A 2 13.77 -9.73 -6.43
CA GLY A 2 13.12 -9.13 -5.26
C GLY A 2 13.43 -9.88 -3.96
N ARG A 3 13.61 -9.14 -2.89
CA ARG A 3 13.94 -9.68 -1.55
C ARG A 3 12.92 -10.73 -1.06
N PHE A 4 11.66 -10.58 -1.44
CA PHE A 4 10.57 -11.44 -0.98
C PHE A 4 9.96 -12.31 -2.09
N LYS A 5 10.65 -12.46 -3.23
CA LYS A 5 10.14 -13.27 -4.34
C LYS A 5 9.80 -14.70 -3.88
N TYR A 6 10.63 -15.28 -3.03
CA TYR A 6 10.44 -16.64 -2.51
C TYR A 6 9.10 -16.86 -1.77
N LEU A 7 8.42 -15.81 -1.35
CA LEU A 7 7.11 -15.92 -0.69
C LEU A 7 5.94 -16.10 -1.64
N VAL A 8 6.13 -15.84 -2.93
CA VAL A 8 5.05 -15.81 -3.94
C VAL A 8 5.49 -16.38 -5.30
N ASP A 9 6.51 -17.23 -5.29
CA ASP A 9 7.14 -17.76 -6.50
C ASP A 9 6.35 -18.92 -7.13
N SER A 10 5.28 -19.34 -6.48
CA SER A 10 4.39 -20.39 -6.99
C SER A 10 2.95 -20.15 -6.54
N PRO A 11 1.95 -20.74 -7.22
CA PRO A 11 0.56 -20.65 -6.78
C PRO A 11 0.35 -21.11 -5.33
N ALA A 12 1.01 -22.17 -4.90
CA ALA A 12 0.93 -22.68 -3.54
C ALA A 12 1.46 -21.66 -2.51
N LEU A 13 2.55 -20.98 -2.81
CA LEU A 13 3.11 -19.94 -1.95
C LEU A 13 2.24 -18.69 -1.91
N ILE A 14 1.56 -18.35 -3.00
CA ILE A 14 0.57 -17.28 -3.03
C ILE A 14 -0.59 -17.58 -2.10
N GLU A 15 -1.10 -18.81 -2.07
CA GLU A 15 -2.17 -19.19 -1.15
C GLU A 15 -1.72 -19.11 0.32
N ILE A 16 -0.51 -19.57 0.63
CA ILE A 16 0.09 -19.40 1.97
C ILE A 16 0.23 -17.92 2.33
N PHE A 17 0.64 -17.09 1.38
CA PHE A 17 0.74 -15.65 1.57
C PHE A 17 -0.63 -15.02 1.86
N LYS A 18 -1.66 -15.40 1.10
CA LYS A 18 -3.03 -14.92 1.31
C LYS A 18 -3.53 -15.30 2.71
N GLU A 19 -3.35 -16.54 3.13
CA GLU A 19 -3.73 -17.00 4.45
C GLU A 19 -3.01 -16.21 5.56
N LYS A 20 -1.70 -16.08 5.45
CA LYS A 20 -0.87 -15.37 6.43
C LYS A 20 -1.27 -13.91 6.61
N TYR A 21 -1.64 -13.22 5.55
CA TYR A 21 -2.00 -11.80 5.57
C TYR A 21 -3.51 -11.56 5.50
N HIS A 22 -4.31 -12.59 5.74
CA HIS A 22 -5.77 -12.54 5.78
C HIS A 22 -6.41 -11.91 4.53
N ILE A 23 -5.83 -12.20 3.37
CA ILE A 23 -6.35 -11.73 2.09
C ILE A 23 -7.52 -12.63 1.69
N PRO A 24 -8.69 -12.07 1.34
CA PRO A 24 -9.85 -12.85 0.95
C PRO A 24 -9.56 -13.83 -0.20
N GLN A 25 -10.16 -15.02 -0.15
CA GLN A 25 -9.92 -16.05 -1.15
C GLN A 25 -10.38 -15.63 -2.55
N GLU A 26 -11.39 -14.78 -2.63
CA GLU A 26 -11.93 -14.24 -3.88
C GLU A 26 -10.98 -13.25 -4.57
N VAL A 27 -10.03 -12.69 -3.83
CA VAL A 27 -8.99 -11.84 -4.41
C VAL A 27 -7.93 -12.71 -5.06
N SER A 28 -7.76 -12.57 -6.35
CA SER A 28 -6.65 -13.19 -7.07
C SER A 28 -5.37 -12.38 -6.90
N LEU A 29 -4.28 -13.08 -6.61
CA LEU A 29 -2.94 -12.49 -6.56
C LEU A 29 -2.02 -13.20 -7.55
N ARG A 30 -1.16 -12.42 -8.19
CA ARG A 30 -0.05 -12.96 -8.98
C ARG A 30 1.21 -12.14 -8.75
N TYR A 31 2.36 -12.77 -8.88
CA TYR A 31 3.64 -12.08 -8.81
C TYR A 31 3.78 -11.11 -9.99
N CYS A 32 4.26 -9.92 -9.70
CA CYS A 32 4.58 -8.92 -10.71
C CYS A 32 6.08 -8.64 -10.69
N PRO A 33 6.83 -9.06 -11.71
CA PRO A 33 8.22 -8.67 -11.83
C PRO A 33 8.32 -7.16 -12.07
N PRO A 34 9.45 -6.53 -11.72
CA PRO A 34 9.61 -5.08 -11.87
C PRO A 34 9.36 -4.57 -13.29
N GLU A 35 9.72 -5.39 -14.27
CA GLU A 35 9.55 -5.08 -15.69
C GLU A 35 8.07 -5.11 -16.12
N GLY A 36 7.24 -5.88 -15.42
CA GLY A 36 5.82 -6.06 -15.74
C GLY A 36 4.90 -4.96 -15.23
N ILE A 37 5.38 -4.04 -14.41
CA ILE A 37 4.52 -3.01 -13.78
C ILE A 37 3.82 -2.13 -14.83
N ALA A 38 4.48 -1.83 -15.92
CA ALA A 38 3.96 -0.95 -16.95
C ALA A 38 3.10 -1.64 -18.02
N PHE A 39 3.27 -2.97 -18.21
CA PHE A 39 2.80 -3.64 -19.44
C PHE A 39 1.79 -4.77 -19.22
N ASP A 40 1.74 -5.39 -18.05
CA ASP A 40 1.00 -6.65 -17.83
C ASP A 40 -0.24 -6.49 -16.94
N ARG A 41 -0.94 -5.37 -17.04
CA ARG A 41 -2.15 -5.14 -16.24
C ARG A 41 -3.40 -5.15 -17.10
N GLU A 42 -4.40 -5.85 -16.60
CA GLU A 42 -5.76 -5.78 -17.12
C GLU A 42 -6.56 -4.69 -16.40
N MET A 43 -7.68 -4.32 -17.02
CA MET A 43 -8.60 -3.38 -16.37
C MET A 43 -9.10 -3.95 -15.03
N GLY A 44 -9.08 -3.13 -13.99
CA GLY A 44 -9.50 -3.55 -12.65
C GLY A 44 -8.40 -4.19 -11.80
N GLU A 45 -7.20 -4.40 -12.34
CA GLU A 45 -6.06 -4.85 -11.59
C GLU A 45 -5.32 -3.70 -10.89
N VAL A 46 -4.76 -3.98 -9.73
CA VAL A 46 -3.90 -3.04 -8.99
C VAL A 46 -2.55 -3.66 -8.65
N VAL A 47 -1.49 -2.88 -8.78
CA VAL A 47 -0.14 -3.27 -8.37
C VAL A 47 0.11 -2.83 -6.95
N ILE A 48 0.44 -3.77 -6.08
CA ILE A 48 0.66 -3.53 -4.65
C ILE A 48 2.05 -4.00 -4.25
N PRO A 49 2.84 -3.17 -3.56
CA PRO A 49 4.12 -3.62 -3.01
C PRO A 49 3.88 -4.70 -1.94
N LYS A 50 4.58 -5.82 -2.01
CA LYS A 50 4.49 -6.86 -0.96
C LYS A 50 4.80 -6.33 0.43
N ILE A 51 5.70 -5.35 0.51
CA ILE A 51 6.07 -4.70 1.77
C ILE A 51 4.87 -4.04 2.46
N ALA A 52 3.84 -3.64 1.71
CA ALA A 52 2.62 -3.07 2.27
C ALA A 52 1.88 -4.08 3.18
N PHE A 53 1.91 -5.35 2.82
CA PHE A 53 1.38 -6.43 3.66
C PHE A 53 2.36 -6.82 4.77
N ILE A 54 3.62 -7.05 4.42
CA ILE A 54 4.62 -7.64 5.31
C ILE A 54 4.97 -6.69 6.47
N GLU A 55 5.15 -5.42 6.20
CA GLU A 55 5.57 -4.43 7.19
C GLU A 55 4.50 -3.37 7.49
N GLY A 56 3.61 -3.09 6.54
CA GLY A 56 2.57 -2.08 6.67
C GLY A 56 1.27 -2.58 7.29
N GLY A 57 1.09 -3.89 7.43
CA GLY A 57 -0.16 -4.45 7.93
C GLY A 57 -1.38 -4.16 7.04
N MET A 58 -1.15 -3.95 5.75
CA MET A 58 -2.20 -3.68 4.77
C MET A 58 -3.15 -4.87 4.67
N THR A 59 -4.43 -4.57 4.54
CA THR A 59 -5.49 -5.56 4.31
C THR A 59 -6.12 -5.36 2.92
N LEU A 60 -6.86 -6.35 2.44
CA LEU A 60 -7.73 -6.22 1.28
C LEU A 60 -9.16 -6.67 1.65
N PRO A 61 -10.18 -5.85 1.40
CA PRO A 61 -10.08 -4.43 0.99
C PRO A 61 -9.21 -3.61 1.93
N MET A 62 -8.58 -2.57 1.38
CA MET A 62 -7.73 -1.69 2.17
C MET A 62 -8.48 -1.07 3.35
N GLY A 63 -7.79 -0.84 4.46
CA GLY A 63 -8.33 -0.12 5.60
C GLY A 63 -8.85 1.27 5.22
N ARG A 64 -9.83 1.74 5.96
CA ARG A 64 -10.56 2.99 5.66
C ARG A 64 -9.65 4.20 5.53
N ILE A 65 -8.63 4.31 6.39
CA ILE A 65 -7.71 5.45 6.41
C ILE A 65 -6.75 5.36 5.22
N THR A 66 -6.13 4.21 5.00
CA THR A 66 -5.24 3.96 3.85
C THR A 66 -5.97 4.24 2.54
N ARG A 67 -7.16 3.69 2.39
CA ARG A 67 -8.01 3.87 1.21
C ARG A 67 -8.37 5.33 0.99
N GLY A 68 -8.83 6.01 2.04
CA GLY A 68 -9.20 7.42 1.97
C GLY A 68 -8.02 8.31 1.62
N TYR A 69 -6.87 8.06 2.21
CA TYR A 69 -5.64 8.80 1.93
C TYR A 69 -5.21 8.65 0.47
N LEU A 70 -5.10 7.42 -0.01
CA LEU A 70 -4.66 7.15 -1.39
C LEU A 70 -5.66 7.69 -2.42
N ARG A 71 -6.95 7.51 -2.21
CA ARG A 71 -7.99 7.92 -3.16
C ARG A 71 -8.25 9.42 -3.17
N ASN A 72 -8.41 10.02 -2.00
CA ASN A 72 -8.92 11.39 -1.89
C ASN A 72 -7.82 12.45 -1.79
N HIS A 73 -6.68 12.09 -1.23
CA HIS A 73 -5.58 13.04 -0.99
C HIS A 73 -4.44 12.86 -1.98
N SER A 74 -3.71 11.77 -1.90
CA SER A 74 -2.53 11.58 -2.75
C SER A 74 -2.86 11.23 -4.19
N ARG A 75 -3.98 10.54 -4.42
CA ARG A 75 -4.40 9.99 -5.71
C ARG A 75 -3.31 9.13 -6.37
N LEU A 76 -2.55 8.42 -5.57
CA LEU A 76 -1.47 7.55 -6.03
C LEU A 76 -1.90 6.09 -6.05
N CYS A 77 -1.39 5.35 -7.01
CA CYS A 77 -1.45 3.90 -6.97
C CYS A 77 -0.55 3.36 -5.87
N PRO A 78 -0.88 2.24 -5.23
CA PRO A 78 -0.06 1.68 -4.16
C PRO A 78 1.40 1.48 -4.54
N HIS A 79 1.71 1.07 -5.76
CA HIS A 79 3.08 0.85 -6.23
C HIS A 79 3.92 2.13 -6.38
N GLN A 80 3.28 3.29 -6.36
CA GLN A 80 3.97 4.60 -6.40
C GLN A 80 4.36 5.08 -5.00
N CYS A 81 3.93 4.39 -3.96
CA CYS A 81 4.13 4.76 -2.57
C CYS A 81 5.32 4.02 -1.97
N ALA A 82 6.11 4.71 -1.17
CA ALA A 82 7.23 4.14 -0.45
C ALA A 82 6.74 3.26 0.72
N PRO A 83 7.54 2.28 1.18
CA PRO A 83 7.19 1.43 2.32
C PRO A 83 6.80 2.19 3.57
N ASN A 84 7.44 3.31 3.83
CA ASN A 84 7.16 4.17 4.96
C ASN A 84 5.68 4.60 5.03
N LEU A 85 5.05 4.88 3.88
CA LEU A 85 3.64 5.27 3.84
C LEU A 85 2.76 4.14 4.42
N PHE A 86 2.99 2.91 4.02
CA PHE A 86 2.22 1.77 4.53
C PHE A 86 2.54 1.44 5.98
N ARG A 87 3.78 1.63 6.41
CA ARG A 87 4.19 1.48 7.82
C ARG A 87 3.53 2.51 8.75
N ILE A 88 3.02 3.60 8.21
CA ILE A 88 2.25 4.61 8.95
C ILE A 88 0.75 4.32 8.82
N LEU A 89 0.22 4.19 7.63
CA LEU A 89 -1.22 4.07 7.40
C LEU A 89 -1.80 2.75 7.89
N GLY A 90 -1.11 1.63 7.68
CA GLY A 90 -1.59 0.31 8.11
C GLY A 90 -1.79 0.21 9.63
N PRO A 91 -0.78 0.53 10.45
CA PRO A 91 -0.95 0.57 11.89
C PRO A 91 -2.00 1.57 12.39
N ILE A 92 -2.16 2.72 11.74
CA ILE A 92 -3.23 3.66 12.08
C ILE A 92 -4.60 3.05 11.80
N ASP A 93 -4.80 2.39 10.67
CA ASP A 93 -6.02 1.65 10.37
C ASP A 93 -6.31 0.59 11.45
N ALA A 94 -5.32 -0.19 11.83
CA ALA A 94 -5.45 -1.23 12.86
C ALA A 94 -5.82 -0.64 14.23
N LEU A 95 -5.15 0.42 14.66
CA LEU A 95 -5.44 1.11 15.92
C LEU A 95 -6.85 1.73 15.89
N ASN A 96 -7.21 2.37 14.79
CA ASN A 96 -8.52 2.98 14.64
C ASN A 96 -9.64 1.94 14.72
N GLN A 97 -9.46 0.80 14.10
CA GLN A 97 -10.41 -0.29 14.15
C GLN A 97 -10.49 -0.91 15.54
N HIS A 98 -9.35 -1.17 16.18
CA HIS A 98 -9.28 -1.82 17.50
C HIS A 98 -9.81 -0.95 18.63
N LEU A 99 -9.50 0.35 18.60
CA LEU A 99 -9.78 1.28 19.68
C LEU A 99 -11.00 2.16 19.42
N GLY A 100 -11.60 2.09 18.23
CA GLY A 100 -12.75 2.92 17.87
C GLY A 100 -12.46 4.42 17.94
N LEU A 101 -11.28 4.86 17.50
CA LEU A 101 -10.82 6.24 17.65
C LEU A 101 -11.54 7.24 16.75
N GLY A 102 -12.28 6.78 15.75
CA GLY A 102 -12.98 7.65 14.80
C GLY A 102 -12.05 8.44 13.88
N LEU A 103 -10.78 8.04 13.76
CA LEU A 103 -9.82 8.71 12.88
C LEU A 103 -10.21 8.57 11.42
N THR A 104 -9.85 9.58 10.65
CA THR A 104 -10.03 9.65 9.21
C THR A 104 -8.70 9.91 8.50
N TRP A 105 -8.68 9.80 7.19
CA TRP A 105 -7.51 10.18 6.40
C TRP A 105 -7.15 11.68 6.53
N LEU A 106 -8.12 12.55 6.89
CA LEU A 106 -7.87 13.96 7.17
C LEU A 106 -6.97 14.17 8.40
N ASP A 107 -7.12 13.33 9.43
CA ASP A 107 -6.25 13.35 10.60
C ASP A 107 -4.81 13.02 10.20
N VAL A 108 -4.62 12.08 9.29
CA VAL A 108 -3.29 11.77 8.75
C VAL A 108 -2.71 12.96 7.98
N VAL A 109 -3.49 13.60 7.11
CA VAL A 109 -3.06 14.79 6.37
C VAL A 109 -2.68 15.94 7.32
N HIS A 110 -3.39 16.05 8.43
CA HIS A 110 -3.09 17.06 9.45
C HIS A 110 -1.75 16.80 10.18
N LEU A 111 -1.46 15.55 10.49
CA LEU A 111 -0.28 15.16 11.26
C LEU A 111 0.95 14.83 10.42
N TYR A 112 0.76 14.45 9.17
CA TYR A 112 1.83 14.06 8.26
C TYR A 112 1.78 14.86 6.97
N GLU A 113 2.95 15.10 6.43
CA GLU A 113 3.13 15.71 5.11
C GLU A 113 3.70 14.70 4.13
N GLY A 114 3.17 14.71 2.91
CA GLY A 114 3.61 13.81 1.85
C GLY A 114 4.72 14.42 1.01
N TYR A 115 5.73 13.62 0.70
CA TYR A 115 6.86 14.00 -0.15
C TYR A 115 7.10 12.95 -1.22
N LYS A 116 7.52 13.42 -2.39
CA LYS A 116 7.98 12.54 -3.47
C LYS A 116 9.51 12.50 -3.48
N GLN A 117 10.05 11.30 -3.34
CA GLN A 117 11.48 11.07 -3.46
C GLN A 117 11.80 10.35 -4.78
N LYS A 118 12.70 10.93 -5.56
CA LYS A 118 13.16 10.30 -6.82
C LYS A 118 13.71 8.90 -6.52
N GLY A 119 13.14 7.91 -7.17
CA GLY A 119 13.59 6.54 -7.04
C GLY A 119 13.08 5.77 -5.82
N ALA A 120 12.44 6.41 -4.85
CA ALA A 120 11.91 5.74 -3.65
C ALA A 120 10.38 5.85 -3.48
N GLY A 121 9.71 6.62 -4.35
CA GLY A 121 8.27 6.80 -4.31
C GLY A 121 7.80 7.88 -3.34
N PHE A 122 6.51 7.91 -3.12
CA PHE A 122 5.85 8.87 -2.23
C PHE A 122 5.87 8.37 -0.78
N TYR A 123 6.30 9.21 0.14
CA TYR A 123 6.41 8.86 1.56
C TYR A 123 5.83 9.95 2.47
N LEU A 124 5.57 9.59 3.73
CA LEU A 124 5.05 10.47 4.76
C LEU A 124 6.14 10.90 5.74
N LYS A 125 6.08 12.16 6.15
CA LYS A 125 6.90 12.71 7.22
C LYS A 125 6.01 13.42 8.23
N SER A 126 6.24 13.20 9.52
CA SER A 126 5.51 13.92 10.56
C SER A 126 5.73 15.43 10.44
N ARG A 127 4.65 16.20 10.54
CA ARG A 127 4.70 17.67 10.60
C ARG A 127 5.26 18.17 11.93
N PHE A 128 5.10 17.37 13.00
CA PHE A 128 5.46 17.74 14.36
C PHE A 128 6.49 16.74 14.90
N GLU A 129 7.52 17.24 15.54
CA GLU A 129 8.54 16.36 16.13
C GLU A 129 8.00 15.54 17.30
N VAL A 130 7.08 16.11 18.07
CA VAL A 130 6.58 15.54 19.32
C VAL A 130 5.30 14.73 19.15
N VAL A 131 4.49 15.04 18.14
CA VAL A 131 3.19 14.40 17.91
C VAL A 131 3.28 13.46 16.73
N LYS A 132 3.36 12.17 17.00
CA LYS A 132 3.37 11.11 15.99
C LYS A 132 2.38 10.03 16.40
N LEU A 133 1.51 9.63 15.48
CA LEU A 133 0.63 8.48 15.71
C LEU A 133 1.41 7.17 15.72
N ILE A 134 2.45 7.09 14.91
CA ILE A 134 3.34 5.94 14.80
C ILE A 134 4.78 6.39 14.98
N SER A 135 5.50 5.70 15.86
CA SER A 135 6.92 5.94 16.15
C SER A 135 7.77 4.69 15.88
N CYS A 136 9.07 4.82 16.02
CA CYS A 136 10.03 3.73 15.85
C CYS A 136 10.00 3.04 14.48
N LEU A 137 9.71 3.80 13.44
CA LEU A 137 9.68 3.29 12.08
C LEU A 137 11.09 3.02 11.55
N SER A 138 11.22 1.94 10.78
CA SER A 138 12.41 1.70 9.98
C SER A 138 12.63 2.88 9.01
N LYS A 139 13.84 3.41 8.99
CA LYS A 139 14.22 4.51 8.09
C LYS A 139 14.48 4.04 6.66
N SER A 140 14.53 2.73 6.42
CA SER A 140 14.87 2.18 5.12
C SER A 140 13.64 2.02 4.23
N ASN A 141 13.66 2.68 3.08
CA ASN A 141 12.74 2.44 1.97
C ASN A 141 13.36 1.55 0.89
N LYS A 142 14.44 0.83 1.21
CA LYS A 142 15.13 -0.07 0.29
C LYS A 142 14.33 -1.35 0.04
N GLY A 143 14.43 -1.89 -1.16
CA GLY A 143 13.84 -3.19 -1.52
C GLY A 143 12.39 -3.14 -1.98
N MET A 144 11.81 -1.95 -2.15
CA MET A 144 10.45 -1.81 -2.64
C MET A 144 10.30 -2.09 -4.13
N LYS A 145 11.31 -1.73 -4.92
CA LYS A 145 11.21 -1.72 -6.38
C LYS A 145 11.09 -3.08 -7.05
N ASP A 146 11.39 -4.14 -6.32
CA ASP A 146 11.58 -5.45 -6.90
C ASP A 146 10.51 -6.46 -6.46
N ASP A 147 9.54 -6.05 -5.65
CA ASP A 147 8.62 -6.96 -5.00
C ASP A 147 7.18 -6.48 -5.03
N TYR A 148 6.50 -6.78 -6.13
CA TYR A 148 5.11 -6.41 -6.33
C TYR A 148 4.21 -7.61 -6.53
N LEU A 149 2.93 -7.42 -6.18
CA LEU A 149 1.83 -8.31 -6.51
C LEU A 149 0.82 -7.55 -7.36
N ILE A 150 0.19 -8.25 -8.26
CA ILE A 150 -1.01 -7.76 -8.95
C ILE A 150 -2.21 -8.41 -8.30
N ALA A 151 -3.12 -7.58 -7.81
CA ALA A 151 -4.39 -8.03 -7.26
C ALA A 151 -5.52 -7.76 -8.24
N SER A 152 -6.42 -8.73 -8.38
CA SER A 152 -7.64 -8.63 -9.16
C SER A 152 -8.83 -9.22 -8.40
N GLY A 153 -10.05 -9.03 -8.92
CA GLY A 153 -11.28 -9.42 -8.23
C GLY A 153 -11.71 -8.39 -7.19
N PRO A 154 -12.36 -8.80 -6.09
CA PRO A 154 -12.92 -7.88 -5.10
C PRO A 154 -11.87 -7.35 -4.10
N TRP A 155 -10.75 -6.83 -4.60
CA TRP A 155 -9.71 -6.22 -3.77
C TRP A 155 -10.08 -4.83 -3.23
N HIS A 156 -11.15 -4.24 -3.75
CA HIS A 156 -11.66 -2.92 -3.40
C HIS A 156 -13.12 -2.98 -2.95
N ASP A 157 -13.63 -1.87 -2.49
CA ASP A 157 -15.01 -1.71 -1.99
C ASP A 157 -16.02 -1.29 -3.05
N GLY A 158 -15.70 -1.43 -4.33
CA GLY A 158 -16.55 -0.99 -5.46
C GLY A 158 -16.44 0.50 -5.79
N LEU A 159 -15.69 1.28 -5.04
CA LEU A 159 -15.48 2.70 -5.33
C LEU A 159 -14.30 2.90 -6.30
N PRO A 160 -14.31 3.97 -7.12
CA PRO A 160 -13.20 4.29 -8.01
C PRO A 160 -11.89 4.39 -7.27
N TYR A 161 -10.87 3.77 -7.81
CA TYR A 161 -9.54 3.74 -7.23
C TYR A 161 -8.48 3.97 -8.30
N PRO A 162 -7.41 4.72 -8.02
CA PRO A 162 -6.31 4.87 -8.96
C PRO A 162 -5.62 3.52 -9.17
N THR A 163 -5.74 2.96 -10.35
CA THR A 163 -5.17 1.64 -10.69
C THR A 163 -4.10 1.72 -11.77
N GLN A 164 -4.06 2.79 -12.55
CA GLN A 164 -3.17 2.93 -13.69
C GLN A 164 -2.19 4.09 -13.53
N LEU A 165 -0.97 3.91 -14.03
CA LEU A 165 -0.01 4.99 -14.19
C LEU A 165 -0.58 6.06 -15.11
N GLY A 166 -0.69 7.30 -14.66
CA GLY A 166 -1.18 8.41 -15.45
C GLY A 166 -2.64 8.80 -15.27
N GLU A 167 -3.46 7.98 -14.58
CA GLU A 167 -4.80 8.39 -14.14
C GLU A 167 -4.73 9.50 -13.07
N LEU A 168 -3.58 9.72 -12.59
CA LEU A 168 -3.28 10.68 -11.55
C LEU A 168 -2.67 11.89 -12.20
N GLY A 169 -3.55 12.73 -12.69
CA GLY A 169 -3.16 14.10 -12.99
C GLY A 169 -2.32 14.61 -11.82
N GLY A 170 -1.16 15.08 -12.13
CA GLY A 170 -0.07 15.38 -11.22
C GLY A 170 -0.46 15.70 -9.79
N ILE A 171 0.37 15.23 -8.91
CA ILE A 171 0.43 15.73 -7.54
C ILE A 171 0.56 17.25 -7.67
N PRO A 172 -0.31 18.02 -7.03
CA PRO A 172 -0.12 19.45 -6.97
C PRO A 172 1.21 19.76 -6.33
#